data_47a766406ef43841e4f1996b4cdbbb92
#
_entry.id   47a766406ef43841e4f1996b4cdbbb92
#
_cell.length_a   1.000
_cell.length_b   1.000
_cell.length_c   1.000
_cell.angle_alpha   90.00
_cell.angle_beta   90.00
_cell.angle_gamma   90.00
#
_symmetry.space_group_name_H-M   'P 1'
#
loop_
_entity.id
_entity.type
_entity.pdbx_description
1 polymer ?
#
loop_
_entity_poly.entity_id
_entity_poly.type
_entity_poly.pdbx_seq_one_letter_code
_entity_poly.pdbx_strand_id
1 'polypeptide(L)'
;MSKSIIQKHTDKLSRECLLCREEADRIGYYGELRHTGLHKHHLMHGWADRNKAEHYGLWAYVCNERHHEYGPEAPHVNKEVDLHLQQIAQRAFEQKYSHELWMQEFKKNYL
;
A
#
# COMPACT_ATOMS: atom_id res chain seq x y z
N MET A 1 15.50 6.33 4.77
CA MET A 1 14.20 5.70 4.44
C MET A 1 13.11 6.74 4.51
N SER A 2 12.27 6.78 3.50
CA SER A 2 11.15 7.71 3.49
C SER A 2 9.99 7.16 4.32
N LYS A 3 9.26 8.05 4.96
CA LYS A 3 8.03 7.69 5.66
C LYS A 3 6.94 7.37 4.63
N SER A 4 6.00 6.50 5.02
CA SER A 4 4.86 6.20 4.18
C SER A 4 3.99 7.45 4.00
N ILE A 5 3.58 7.72 2.76
CA ILE A 5 2.54 8.73 2.49
C ILE A 5 1.17 8.07 2.38
N ILE A 6 1.11 6.76 2.52
CA ILE A 6 -0.13 5.95 2.42
C ILE A 6 -0.74 5.75 3.81
N GLN A 7 0.07 5.40 4.79
CA GLN A 7 -0.38 5.15 6.16
C GLN A 7 0.27 6.13 7.13
N LYS A 8 -0.52 6.68 8.05
CA LYS A 8 -0.04 7.62 9.08
C LYS A 8 0.62 6.89 10.25
N HIS A 9 0.10 5.72 10.62
CA HIS A 9 0.52 4.99 11.80
C HIS A 9 1.35 3.77 11.37
N THR A 10 2.66 3.94 11.37
CA THR A 10 3.59 2.89 10.95
C THR A 10 4.49 2.43 12.10
N ASP A 11 4.28 2.94 13.30
CA ASP A 11 5.02 2.53 14.48
C ASP A 11 4.68 1.10 14.86
N LYS A 12 5.61 0.43 15.52
CA LYS A 12 5.50 -0.98 15.85
C LYS A 12 4.22 -1.34 16.64
N LEU A 13 3.73 -0.43 17.47
CA LEU A 13 2.53 -0.66 18.30
C LEU A 13 1.26 -0.05 17.72
N SER A 14 1.35 0.72 16.64
CA SER A 14 0.19 1.39 16.05
C SER A 14 -0.07 1.00 14.60
N ARG A 15 0.85 0.26 13.97
CA ARG A 15 0.69 -0.16 12.58
C ARG A 15 -0.47 -1.13 12.42
N GLU A 16 -1.07 -1.12 11.23
CA GLU A 16 -2.15 -2.05 10.92
C GLU A 16 -2.10 -2.39 9.43
N CYS A 17 -2.76 -3.47 9.04
CA CYS A 17 -2.87 -3.85 7.65
C CYS A 17 -3.77 -2.85 6.91
N LEU A 18 -3.26 -2.28 5.83
CA LEU A 18 -4.02 -1.33 5.02
C LEU A 18 -5.33 -1.93 4.52
N LEU A 19 -5.28 -3.15 4.01
CA LEU A 19 -6.46 -3.80 3.44
C LEU A 19 -7.45 -4.24 4.52
N CYS A 20 -6.97 -4.67 5.69
CA CYS A 20 -7.85 -4.99 6.81
C CYS A 20 -8.56 -3.72 7.31
N ARG A 21 -7.86 -2.58 7.33
CA ARG A 21 -8.50 -1.31 7.72
C ARG A 21 -9.57 -0.89 6.71
N GLU A 22 -9.33 -1.05 5.42
CA GLU A 22 -10.34 -0.76 4.40
C GLU A 22 -11.59 -1.63 4.60
N GLU A 23 -11.39 -2.91 4.86
CA GLU A 23 -12.50 -3.83 5.11
C GLU A 23 -13.26 -3.44 6.38
N ALA A 24 -12.54 -3.10 7.45
CA ALA A 24 -13.14 -2.66 8.71
C ALA A 24 -13.96 -1.39 8.51
N ASP A 25 -13.43 -0.42 7.77
CA ASP A 25 -14.16 0.83 7.47
C ASP A 25 -15.43 0.55 6.69
N ARG A 26 -15.37 -0.38 5.73
CA ARG A 26 -16.52 -0.73 4.90
C ARG A 26 -17.64 -1.36 5.71
N ILE A 27 -17.31 -2.15 6.74
CA ILE A 27 -18.32 -2.79 7.60
C ILE A 27 -18.65 -1.98 8.85
N GLY A 28 -18.04 -0.81 9.03
CA GLY A 28 -18.31 0.08 10.15
C GLY A 28 -17.61 -0.28 11.45
N TYR A 29 -16.52 -1.04 11.38
CA TYR A 29 -15.73 -1.37 12.56
C TYR A 29 -14.61 -0.34 12.74
N TYR A 30 -14.61 0.35 13.88
CA TYR A 30 -13.63 1.39 14.17
C TYR A 30 -12.69 1.05 15.32
N GLY A 31 -12.68 -0.20 15.77
CA GLY A 31 -11.79 -0.66 16.84
C GLY A 31 -10.37 -0.90 16.35
N GLU A 32 -9.53 -1.34 17.27
CA GLU A 32 -8.14 -1.68 16.95
C GLU A 32 -8.05 -2.93 16.09
N LEU A 33 -7.06 -2.93 15.20
CA LEU A 33 -6.70 -4.10 14.41
C LEU A 33 -5.38 -4.66 14.91
N ARG A 34 -5.09 -5.90 14.54
CA ARG A 34 -3.85 -6.56 14.90
C ARG A 34 -2.65 -5.78 14.35
N HIS A 35 -1.64 -5.58 15.18
CA HIS A 35 -0.40 -4.89 14.78
C HIS A 35 0.79 -5.83 14.62
N THR A 36 0.57 -7.15 14.76
CA THR A 36 1.60 -8.18 14.56
C THR A 36 1.33 -8.97 13.28
N GLY A 37 2.35 -9.67 12.80
CA GLY A 37 2.22 -10.44 11.57
C GLY A 37 1.99 -9.59 10.34
N LEU A 38 2.55 -8.38 10.33
CA LEU A 38 2.44 -7.44 9.22
C LEU A 38 3.77 -7.33 8.48
N HIS A 39 3.70 -7.20 7.16
CA HIS A 39 4.86 -7.00 6.32
C HIS A 39 4.77 -5.66 5.60
N LYS A 40 5.91 -5.00 5.48
CA LYS A 40 6.02 -3.79 4.67
C LYS A 40 5.92 -4.17 3.20
N HIS A 41 4.93 -3.65 2.52
CA HIS A 41 4.67 -3.93 1.12
C HIS A 41 4.81 -2.66 0.29
N HIS A 42 5.63 -2.71 -0.75
CA HIS A 42 5.75 -1.62 -1.70
C HIS A 42 4.62 -1.72 -2.70
N LEU A 43 3.84 -0.65 -2.84
CA LEU A 43 2.64 -0.65 -3.68
C LEU A 43 2.97 -0.68 -5.17
N MET A 44 4.17 -0.23 -5.52
CA MET A 44 4.72 -0.36 -6.87
C MET A 44 5.86 -1.36 -6.81
N HIS A 45 5.80 -2.39 -7.63
CA HIS A 45 6.79 -3.47 -7.60
C HIS A 45 7.52 -3.61 -8.95
N GLY A 46 8.44 -4.57 -9.03
CA GLY A 46 9.46 -4.55 -10.04
C GLY A 46 10.69 -3.81 -9.51
N TRP A 47 11.88 -4.18 -9.95
CA TRP A 47 13.11 -3.69 -9.33
C TRP A 47 13.22 -2.17 -9.30
N ALA A 48 12.99 -1.51 -10.43
CA ALA A 48 13.10 -0.05 -10.50
C ALA A 48 11.97 0.66 -9.76
N ASP A 49 10.74 0.20 -9.93
CA ASP A 49 9.57 0.83 -9.32
C ASP A 49 9.54 0.63 -7.81
N ARG A 50 10.04 -0.50 -7.31
CA ARG A 50 10.15 -0.74 -5.88
C ARG A 50 11.08 0.28 -5.21
N ASN A 51 12.21 0.59 -5.84
CA ASN A 51 13.14 1.59 -5.32
C ASN A 51 12.52 2.98 -5.32
N LYS A 52 11.79 3.33 -6.35
CA LYS A 52 11.04 4.59 -6.41
C LYS A 52 9.94 4.64 -5.36
N ALA A 53 9.23 3.53 -5.17
CA ALA A 53 8.20 3.42 -4.14
C ALA A 53 8.78 3.67 -2.74
N GLU A 54 9.97 3.10 -2.45
CA GLU A 54 10.64 3.35 -1.17
C GLU A 54 11.01 4.83 -1.03
N HIS A 55 11.54 5.41 -2.09
CA HIS A 55 11.95 6.82 -2.08
C HIS A 55 10.77 7.77 -1.84
N TYR A 56 9.64 7.52 -2.47
CA TYR A 56 8.46 8.40 -2.38
C TYR A 56 7.50 8.01 -1.26
N GLY A 57 7.79 6.97 -0.49
CA GLY A 57 6.91 6.52 0.60
C GLY A 57 5.65 5.81 0.13
N LEU A 58 5.70 5.17 -1.03
CA LEU A 58 4.57 4.42 -1.60
C LEU A 58 4.60 2.98 -1.09
N TRP A 59 4.50 2.84 0.21
CA TRP A 59 4.48 1.54 0.87
C TRP A 59 3.51 1.56 2.04
N ALA A 60 3.03 0.38 2.42
CA ALA A 60 2.12 0.21 3.53
C ALA A 60 2.31 -1.17 4.14
N TYR A 61 1.85 -1.35 5.37
CA TYR A 61 1.83 -2.67 5.98
C TYR A 61 0.61 -3.44 5.52
N VAL A 62 0.80 -4.72 5.22
CA VAL A 62 -0.29 -5.67 4.95
C VAL A 62 -0.03 -6.94 5.74
N CYS A 63 -1.07 -7.66 6.12
CA CYS A 63 -0.92 -8.89 6.89
C CYS A 63 -0.35 -10.00 6.00
N ASN A 64 0.49 -10.84 6.60
CA ASN A 64 1.18 -11.90 5.85
C ASN A 64 0.28 -13.10 5.52
N GLU A 65 -0.81 -13.25 6.25
CA GLU A 65 -1.69 -14.41 6.08
C GLU A 65 -2.65 -14.25 4.92
N ARG A 66 -3.28 -13.10 4.80
CA ARG A 66 -4.38 -12.90 3.89
C ARG A 66 -4.06 -11.98 2.72
N HIS A 67 -3.30 -10.93 2.98
CA HIS A 67 -3.15 -9.81 2.05
C HIS A 67 -1.75 -9.66 1.45
N HIS A 68 -0.78 -10.48 1.84
CA HIS A 68 0.58 -10.32 1.35
C HIS A 68 1.10 -11.53 0.57
N GLU A 69 1.32 -12.67 1.22
CA GLU A 69 1.99 -13.80 0.55
C GLU A 69 1.12 -15.03 0.34
N TYR A 70 0.25 -15.34 1.28
CA TYR A 70 -0.39 -16.65 1.34
C TYR A 70 -1.89 -16.64 1.11
N GLY A 71 -2.54 -15.53 1.22
CA GLY A 71 -3.99 -15.47 1.10
C GLY A 71 -4.48 -15.27 -0.33
N PRO A 72 -5.74 -15.56 -0.59
CA PRO A 72 -6.34 -15.34 -1.91
C PRO A 72 -6.44 -13.87 -2.29
N GLU A 73 -6.33 -12.97 -1.32
CA GLU A 73 -6.34 -11.52 -1.55
C GLU A 73 -4.95 -10.92 -1.60
N ALA A 74 -3.88 -11.74 -1.62
CA ALA A 74 -2.52 -11.26 -1.71
C ALA A 74 -2.25 -10.65 -3.09
N PRO A 75 -1.57 -9.49 -3.16
CA PRO A 75 -1.30 -8.83 -4.44
C PRO A 75 -0.52 -9.70 -5.43
N HIS A 76 0.33 -10.57 -4.93
CA HIS A 76 1.14 -11.45 -5.77
C HIS A 76 0.32 -12.48 -6.54
N VAL A 77 -0.87 -12.83 -6.06
CA VAL A 77 -1.73 -13.83 -6.69
C VAL A 77 -3.07 -13.25 -7.16
N ASN A 78 -3.42 -12.03 -6.74
CA ASN A 78 -4.68 -11.38 -7.09
C ASN A 78 -4.40 -10.05 -7.77
N LYS A 79 -4.57 -10.02 -9.09
CA LYS A 79 -4.30 -8.83 -9.90
C LYS A 79 -5.22 -7.65 -9.57
N GLU A 80 -6.44 -7.91 -9.16
CA GLU A 80 -7.39 -6.85 -8.79
C GLU A 80 -6.94 -6.14 -7.51
N VAL A 81 -6.47 -6.90 -6.53
CA VAL A 81 -5.92 -6.33 -5.30
C VAL A 81 -4.65 -5.54 -5.61
N ASP A 82 -3.78 -6.08 -6.45
CA ASP A 82 -2.55 -5.38 -6.84
C ASP A 82 -2.88 -4.06 -7.55
N LEU A 83 -3.82 -4.07 -8.49
CA LEU A 83 -4.27 -2.84 -9.16
C LEU A 83 -4.85 -1.84 -8.18
N HIS A 84 -5.65 -2.31 -7.22
CA HIS A 84 -6.22 -1.45 -6.18
C HIS A 84 -5.12 -0.73 -5.39
N LEU A 85 -4.07 -1.45 -5.01
CA LEU A 85 -2.94 -0.86 -4.30
C LEU A 85 -2.17 0.12 -5.16
N GLN A 86 -1.98 -0.18 -6.44
CA GLN A 86 -1.32 0.73 -7.39
C GLN A 86 -2.13 2.02 -7.56
N GLN A 87 -3.45 1.92 -7.59
CA GLN A 87 -4.32 3.09 -7.67
C GLN A 87 -4.23 3.93 -6.40
N ILE A 88 -4.17 3.30 -5.23
CA ILE A 88 -3.97 4.02 -3.97
C ILE A 88 -2.64 4.77 -4.01
N ALA A 89 -1.59 4.12 -4.48
CA ALA A 89 -0.27 4.74 -4.60
C ALA A 89 -0.30 5.96 -5.51
N GLN A 90 -0.90 5.83 -6.69
CA GLN A 90 -0.97 6.93 -7.64
C GLN A 90 -1.78 8.10 -7.09
N ARG A 91 -2.94 7.84 -6.48
CA ARG A 91 -3.76 8.91 -5.89
C ARG A 91 -3.01 9.67 -4.81
N ALA A 92 -2.34 8.96 -3.91
CA ALA A 92 -1.57 9.59 -2.84
C ALA A 92 -0.41 10.39 -3.38
N PHE A 93 0.30 9.86 -4.38
CA PHE A 93 1.41 10.54 -5.01
C PHE A 93 0.94 11.82 -5.70
N GLU A 94 -0.16 11.76 -6.45
CA GLU A 94 -0.66 12.91 -7.20
C GLU A 94 -1.22 14.00 -6.29
N GLN A 95 -1.69 13.66 -5.10
CA GLN A 95 -2.10 14.65 -4.11
C GLN A 95 -0.91 15.40 -3.54
N LYS A 96 0.23 14.74 -3.38
CA LYS A 96 1.43 15.33 -2.81
C LYS A 96 2.30 16.03 -3.85
N TYR A 97 2.35 15.47 -5.04
CA TYR A 97 3.19 15.96 -6.14
C TYR A 97 2.32 16.36 -7.33
N SER A 98 2.37 15.59 -8.43
CA SER A 98 1.56 15.87 -9.61
C SER A 98 1.37 14.59 -10.45
N HIS A 99 0.37 14.64 -11.33
CA HIS A 99 0.18 13.58 -12.33
C HIS A 99 1.35 13.51 -13.30
N GLU A 100 1.87 14.66 -13.71
CA GLU A 100 2.99 14.72 -14.64
C GLU A 100 4.23 14.03 -14.06
N LEU A 101 4.53 14.27 -12.79
CA LEU A 101 5.66 13.61 -12.15
C LEU A 101 5.40 12.11 -12.00
N TRP A 102 4.17 11.71 -11.70
CA TRP A 102 3.81 10.30 -11.66
C TRP A 102 4.11 9.60 -12.98
N MET A 103 3.66 10.18 -14.09
CA MET A 103 3.89 9.61 -15.42
C MET A 103 5.38 9.59 -15.78
N GLN A 104 6.13 10.60 -15.36
CA GLN A 104 7.58 10.63 -15.57
C GLN A 104 8.29 9.51 -14.82
N GLU A 105 7.87 9.25 -13.58
CA GLU A 105 8.54 8.28 -12.71
C GLU A 105 8.08 6.84 -12.94
N PHE A 106 6.78 6.62 -13.10
CA PHE A 106 6.21 5.28 -13.18
C PHE A 106 5.69 4.89 -14.55
N LYS A 107 5.54 5.86 -15.46
CA LYS A 107 5.29 5.66 -16.89
C LYS A 107 3.97 4.97 -17.26
N LYS A 108 3.08 4.76 -16.30
CA LYS A 108 1.80 4.12 -16.54
C LYS A 108 0.73 4.75 -15.66
N ASN A 109 -0.42 5.03 -16.25
CA ASN A 109 -1.59 5.53 -15.52
C ASN A 109 -2.45 4.35 -15.09
N TYR A 110 -2.66 4.23 -13.77
CA TYR A 110 -3.48 3.16 -13.18
C TYR A 110 -4.89 3.62 -12.84
N LEU A 111 -5.17 4.89 -12.97
CA LEU A 111 -6.48 5.46 -12.63
C LEU A 111 -7.45 5.48 -13.80
#